data_84a06e61f837837befdb8fdcb185b14f
#
_entry.id   84a06e61f837837befdb8fdcb185b14f
#
_cell.length_a   1.000
_cell.length_b   1.000
_cell.length_c   1.000
_cell.angle_alpha   90.00
_cell.angle_beta   90.00
_cell.angle_gamma   90.00
#
_symmetry.space_group_name_H-M   'P 1'
#
loop_
_entity.id
_entity.type
_entity.pdbx_description
1 polymer ?
#
loop_
_entity_poly.entity_id
_entity_poly.type
_entity_poly.pdbx_seq_one_letter_code
_entity_poly.pdbx_strand_id
1 'polypeptide(L)'
;LGDVYKRQGLVVVSWLFYRDFNPELFSGLHFSWRMCGGILLAFLFIFGRDFGAMARLRWLSDDTLTWRQVFNVNMLCEFTSAVTPSAVGGGSLIVLFLNKEGVDAGKSTALMISCIFLDELFFVFACPVALLLFSFDELFGSIGVISSGIKALFFIVYSLIVFWTLLLYVALFHR
;
A
#
# COMPACT_ATOMS: atom_id res chain seq x y z
N LEU A 1 8.24 -29.00 -3.04
CA LEU A 1 6.96 -28.24 -3.00
C LEU A 1 7.15 -26.79 -3.44
N GLY A 2 8.16 -26.06 -2.97
CA GLY A 2 8.37 -24.65 -3.33
C GLY A 2 8.57 -24.37 -4.82
N ASP A 3 9.23 -25.26 -5.55
CA ASP A 3 9.50 -25.07 -6.99
C ASP A 3 8.26 -25.31 -7.87
N VAL A 4 7.31 -26.12 -7.42
CA VAL A 4 6.04 -26.36 -8.12
C VAL A 4 5.17 -25.10 -8.10
N TYR A 5 5.07 -24.41 -6.94
CA TYR A 5 4.30 -23.18 -6.82
C TYR A 5 4.94 -22.02 -7.60
N LYS A 6 6.27 -21.95 -7.65
CA LYS A 6 6.96 -20.94 -8.48
C LYS A 6 6.67 -21.14 -9.97
N ARG A 7 6.72 -22.40 -10.43
CA ARG A 7 6.38 -22.74 -11.83
C ARG A 7 4.93 -22.46 -12.16
N GLN A 8 4.00 -22.82 -11.27
CA GLN A 8 2.57 -22.51 -11.44
C GLN A 8 2.33 -21.00 -11.52
N GLY A 9 2.94 -20.20 -10.63
CA GLY A 9 2.85 -18.75 -10.66
C GLY A 9 3.34 -18.17 -11.98
N LEU A 10 4.50 -18.61 -12.46
CA LEU A 10 5.06 -18.17 -13.75
C LEU A 10 4.15 -18.56 -14.93
N VAL A 11 3.61 -19.78 -14.95
CA VAL A 11 2.70 -20.23 -16.00
C VAL A 11 1.42 -19.40 -16.02
N VAL A 12 0.81 -19.14 -14.86
CA VAL A 12 -0.41 -18.33 -14.76
C VAL A 12 -0.15 -16.88 -15.20
N VAL A 13 0.93 -16.27 -14.75
CA VAL A 13 1.30 -14.90 -15.15
C VAL A 13 1.59 -14.84 -16.65
N SER A 14 2.35 -15.80 -17.20
CA SER A 14 2.64 -15.86 -18.64
C SER A 14 1.37 -16.07 -19.47
N TRP A 15 0.44 -16.90 -18.99
CA TRP A 15 -0.82 -17.15 -19.65
C TRP A 15 -1.73 -15.92 -19.64
N LEU A 16 -1.85 -15.24 -18.49
CA LEU A 16 -2.61 -13.98 -18.37
C LEU A 16 -2.02 -12.91 -19.28
N PHE A 17 -0.69 -12.76 -19.26
CA PHE A 17 -0.01 -11.82 -20.12
C PHE A 17 -0.27 -12.12 -21.61
N TYR A 18 -0.16 -13.39 -22.02
CA TYR A 18 -0.44 -13.80 -23.41
C TYR A 18 -1.90 -13.58 -23.79
N ARG A 19 -2.85 -13.88 -22.91
CA ARG A 19 -4.28 -13.72 -23.15
C ARG A 19 -4.69 -12.26 -23.30
N ASP A 20 -4.16 -11.39 -22.43
CA ASP A 20 -4.55 -9.99 -22.38
C ASP A 20 -3.59 -9.09 -23.21
N PHE A 21 -2.55 -9.71 -23.81
CA PHE A 21 -1.61 -9.01 -24.69
C PHE A 21 -2.28 -8.65 -26.04
N ASN A 22 -2.52 -7.35 -26.21
CA ASN A 22 -3.02 -6.82 -27.47
C ASN A 22 -1.88 -6.08 -28.19
N PRO A 23 -1.30 -6.66 -29.27
CA PRO A 23 -0.20 -6.03 -29.98
C PRO A 23 -0.58 -4.70 -30.66
N GLU A 24 -1.86 -4.48 -30.95
CA GLU A 24 -2.35 -3.22 -31.53
C GLU A 24 -2.19 -2.03 -30.57
N LEU A 25 -2.33 -2.28 -29.24
CA LEU A 25 -2.08 -1.25 -28.24
C LEU A 25 -0.61 -0.82 -28.21
N PHE A 26 0.30 -1.74 -28.49
CA PHE A 26 1.74 -1.45 -28.53
C PHE A 26 2.16 -0.77 -29.84
N SER A 27 1.51 -1.08 -30.97
CA SER A 27 1.79 -0.42 -32.25
C SER A 27 1.39 1.05 -32.28
N GLY A 28 0.41 1.45 -31.44
CA GLY A 28 -0.02 2.83 -31.23
C GLY A 28 0.82 3.62 -30.21
N LEU A 29 1.76 2.97 -29.51
CA LEU A 29 2.65 3.65 -28.57
C LEU A 29 3.74 4.42 -29.31
N HIS A 30 3.45 5.66 -29.68
CA HIS A 30 4.47 6.58 -30.12
C HIS A 30 5.31 7.02 -28.92
N PHE A 31 6.61 6.75 -28.95
CA PHE A 31 7.56 7.18 -27.95
C PHE A 31 7.62 8.72 -27.96
N SER A 32 6.76 9.33 -27.18
CA SER A 32 6.68 10.79 -27.06
C SER A 32 7.48 11.24 -25.83
N TRP A 33 8.08 12.43 -25.92
CA TRP A 33 8.73 13.07 -24.76
C TRP A 33 7.82 13.19 -23.52
N ARG A 34 6.51 13.36 -23.73
CA ARG A 34 5.50 13.35 -22.68
C ARG A 34 5.38 12.00 -21.99
N MET A 35 5.48 10.91 -22.74
CA MET A 35 5.46 9.55 -22.19
C MET A 35 6.69 9.28 -21.32
N CYS A 36 7.87 9.68 -21.75
CA CYS A 36 9.10 9.58 -20.96
C CYS A 36 8.99 10.40 -19.67
N GLY A 37 8.45 11.61 -19.76
CA GLY A 37 8.18 12.46 -18.59
C GLY A 37 7.19 11.83 -17.61
N GLY A 38 6.12 11.21 -18.11
CA GLY A 38 5.14 10.49 -17.28
C GLY A 38 5.74 9.28 -16.56
N ILE A 39 6.56 8.49 -17.27
CA ILE A 39 7.27 7.35 -16.68
C ILE A 39 8.26 7.81 -15.61
N LEU A 40 9.04 8.84 -15.89
CA LEU A 40 9.99 9.42 -14.92
C LEU A 40 9.26 9.92 -13.67
N LEU A 41 8.14 10.61 -13.86
CA LEU A 41 7.31 11.10 -12.76
C LEU A 41 6.74 9.95 -11.92
N ALA A 42 6.27 8.88 -12.56
CA ALA A 42 5.78 7.69 -11.87
C ALA A 42 6.88 7.04 -11.01
N PHE A 43 8.10 6.89 -11.54
CA PHE A 43 9.25 6.42 -10.78
C PHE A 43 9.58 7.32 -9.60
N LEU A 44 9.52 8.63 -9.78
CA LEU A 44 9.77 9.62 -8.73
C LEU A 44 8.76 9.48 -7.58
N PHE A 45 7.47 9.30 -7.89
CA PHE A 45 6.43 9.07 -6.90
C PHE A 45 6.58 7.74 -6.17
N ILE A 46 6.93 6.64 -6.87
CA ILE A 46 7.20 5.35 -6.25
C ILE A 46 8.39 5.47 -5.28
N PHE A 47 9.48 6.10 -5.72
CA PHE A 47 10.65 6.34 -4.88
C PHE A 47 10.32 7.19 -3.66
N GLY A 48 9.52 8.26 -3.84
CA GLY A 48 9.06 9.13 -2.76
C GLY A 48 8.21 8.36 -1.73
N ARG A 49 7.31 7.48 -2.19
CA ARG A 49 6.50 6.61 -1.34
C ARG A 49 7.38 5.70 -0.48
N ASP A 50 8.32 5.00 -1.10
CA ASP A 50 9.17 4.03 -0.40
C ASP A 50 10.13 4.72 0.56
N PHE A 51 10.70 5.86 0.14
CA PHE A 51 11.53 6.68 1.01
C PHE A 51 10.73 7.22 2.21
N GLY A 52 9.50 7.67 2.00
CA GLY A 52 8.59 8.11 3.07
C GLY A 52 8.28 7.01 4.07
N ALA A 53 8.01 5.78 3.58
CA ALA A 53 7.79 4.61 4.43
C ALA A 53 9.03 4.26 5.27
N MET A 54 10.20 4.28 4.66
CA MET A 54 11.47 4.06 5.35
C MET A 54 11.77 5.14 6.40
N ALA A 55 11.61 6.42 6.05
CA ALA A 55 11.81 7.54 6.96
C ALA A 55 10.87 7.45 8.16
N ARG A 56 9.58 7.14 7.93
CA ARG A 56 8.58 6.93 8.97
C ARG A 56 8.99 5.83 9.93
N LEU A 57 9.38 4.66 9.42
CA LEU A 57 9.80 3.54 10.25
C LEU A 57 11.05 3.87 11.09
N ARG A 58 12.00 4.59 10.50
CA ARG A 58 13.19 5.03 11.21
C ARG A 58 12.86 6.00 12.34
N TRP A 59 12.06 7.03 12.09
CA TRP A 59 11.66 8.00 13.10
C TRP A 59 10.85 7.36 14.23
N LEU A 60 9.93 6.47 13.92
CA LEU A 60 9.15 5.73 14.92
C LEU A 60 10.02 4.80 15.79
N SER A 61 11.14 4.34 15.25
CA SER A 61 12.09 3.50 16.00
C SER A 61 13.06 4.30 16.88
N ASP A 62 12.90 5.65 16.99
CA ASP A 62 13.82 6.56 17.67
C ASP A 62 15.25 6.47 17.12
N ASP A 63 15.39 6.40 15.81
CA ASP A 63 16.66 6.25 15.09
C ASP A 63 17.53 5.04 15.51
N THR A 64 16.95 4.08 16.23
CA THR A 64 17.66 2.86 16.65
C THR A 64 17.99 1.96 15.44
N LEU A 65 17.21 2.06 14.36
CA LEU A 65 17.44 1.34 13.11
C LEU A 65 18.31 2.19 12.16
N THR A 66 19.31 1.58 11.58
CA THR A 66 20.10 2.19 10.50
C THR A 66 19.29 2.24 9.20
N TRP A 67 19.63 3.15 8.29
CA TRP A 67 18.99 3.23 6.97
C TRP A 67 19.02 1.92 6.18
N ARG A 68 20.11 1.16 6.33
CA ARG A 68 20.26 -0.15 5.69
C ARG A 68 19.27 -1.18 6.22
N GLN A 69 19.08 -1.22 7.54
CA GLN A 69 18.12 -2.12 8.18
C GLN A 69 16.69 -1.76 7.79
N VAL A 70 16.35 -0.48 7.83
CA VAL A 70 15.03 0.00 7.42
C VAL A 70 14.76 -0.33 5.93
N PHE A 71 15.74 -0.14 5.06
CA PHE A 71 15.64 -0.52 3.65
C PHE A 71 15.39 -2.03 3.49
N ASN A 72 16.14 -2.87 4.18
CA ASN A 72 15.96 -4.33 4.14
C ASN A 72 14.56 -4.73 4.61
N VAL A 73 14.09 -4.18 5.72
CA VAL A 73 12.75 -4.46 6.26
C VAL A 73 11.69 -4.02 5.26
N ASN A 74 11.79 -2.81 4.71
CA ASN A 74 10.82 -2.29 3.74
C ASN A 74 10.77 -3.15 2.48
N MET A 75 11.92 -3.50 1.90
CA MET A 75 11.99 -4.34 0.70
C MET A 75 11.44 -5.75 0.94
N LEU A 76 11.68 -6.34 2.11
CA LEU A 76 11.12 -7.63 2.48
C LEU A 76 9.60 -7.56 2.66
N CYS A 77 9.08 -6.48 3.24
CA CYS A 77 7.64 -6.26 3.37
C CYS A 77 6.97 -6.10 2.00
N GLU A 78 7.52 -5.29 1.11
CA GLU A 78 7.01 -5.11 -0.25
C GLU A 78 7.05 -6.42 -1.04
N PHE A 79 8.15 -7.15 -0.97
CA PHE A 79 8.28 -8.45 -1.62
C PHE A 79 7.27 -9.46 -1.12
N THR A 80 7.09 -9.55 0.20
CA THR A 80 6.11 -10.48 0.79
C THR A 80 4.68 -10.09 0.47
N SER A 81 4.37 -8.80 0.42
CA SER A 81 3.07 -8.29 -0.03
C SER A 81 2.78 -8.64 -1.48
N ALA A 82 3.79 -8.59 -2.35
CA ALA A 82 3.64 -8.94 -3.77
C ALA A 82 3.44 -10.44 -3.99
N VAL A 83 4.05 -11.30 -3.16
CA VAL A 83 3.99 -12.77 -3.31
C VAL A 83 2.80 -13.38 -2.57
N THR A 84 2.32 -12.73 -1.51
CA THR A 84 1.23 -13.26 -0.68
C THR A 84 -0.10 -12.60 -1.08
N PRO A 85 -1.07 -13.34 -1.60
CA PRO A 85 -2.34 -12.79 -2.08
C PRO A 85 -3.30 -12.45 -0.94
N SER A 86 -2.84 -11.83 0.12
CA SER A 86 -3.71 -11.43 1.23
C SER A 86 -3.13 -10.22 1.96
N ALA A 87 -4.02 -9.47 2.60
CA ALA A 87 -3.66 -8.38 3.52
C ALA A 87 -2.74 -8.80 4.68
N VAL A 88 -2.57 -10.10 4.89
CA VAL A 88 -1.71 -10.69 5.91
C VAL A 88 -0.21 -10.66 5.51
N GLY A 89 0.13 -10.40 4.23
CA GLY A 89 1.49 -10.48 3.72
C GLY A 89 2.46 -9.52 4.42
N GLY A 90 2.67 -8.35 3.86
CA GLY A 90 3.74 -7.43 4.32
C GLY A 90 3.53 -6.85 5.71
N GLY A 91 2.28 -6.48 6.06
CA GLY A 91 1.99 -5.76 7.31
C GLY A 91 2.23 -6.58 8.58
N SER A 92 1.85 -7.86 8.60
CA SER A 92 2.04 -8.72 9.79
C SER A 92 3.46 -9.27 9.90
N LEU A 93 4.15 -9.45 8.76
CA LEU A 93 5.51 -9.96 8.74
C LEU A 93 6.57 -8.91 9.10
N ILE A 94 6.22 -7.64 9.13
CA ILE A 94 7.12 -6.55 9.56
C ILE A 94 7.70 -6.81 10.95
N VAL A 95 6.89 -7.39 11.88
CA VAL A 95 7.33 -7.74 13.23
C VAL A 95 8.47 -8.77 13.19
N LEU A 96 8.33 -9.78 12.33
CA LEU A 96 9.37 -10.82 12.18
C LEU A 96 10.65 -10.24 11.58
N PHE A 97 10.52 -9.34 10.60
CA PHE A 97 11.68 -8.72 9.96
C PHE A 97 12.40 -7.76 10.90
N LEU A 98 11.67 -6.96 11.66
CA LEU A 98 12.23 -6.09 12.69
C LEU A 98 12.93 -6.89 13.80
N ASN A 99 12.33 -7.99 14.23
CA ASN A 99 12.93 -8.87 15.24
C ASN A 99 14.23 -9.50 14.72
N LYS A 100 14.30 -9.86 13.44
CA LYS A 100 15.51 -10.35 12.80
C LYS A 100 16.63 -9.31 12.74
N GLU A 101 16.28 -8.03 12.66
CA GLU A 101 17.23 -6.89 12.73
C GLU A 101 17.60 -6.50 14.17
N GLY A 102 17.13 -7.28 15.18
CA GLY A 102 17.49 -7.11 16.59
C GLY A 102 16.55 -6.22 17.39
N VAL A 103 15.41 -5.85 16.85
CA VAL A 103 14.39 -5.11 17.59
C VAL A 103 13.56 -6.08 18.42
N ASP A 104 13.33 -5.76 19.71
CA ASP A 104 12.49 -6.57 20.58
C ASP A 104 11.08 -6.75 20.03
N ALA A 105 10.46 -7.92 20.27
CA ALA A 105 9.14 -8.27 19.72
C ALA A 105 8.05 -7.30 20.16
N GLY A 106 8.09 -6.80 21.38
CA GLY A 106 7.16 -5.81 21.91
C GLY A 106 7.30 -4.48 21.17
N LYS A 107 8.54 -3.98 20.98
CA LYS A 107 8.83 -2.76 20.23
C LYS A 107 8.45 -2.93 18.75
N SER A 108 8.74 -4.08 18.15
CA SER A 108 8.38 -4.39 16.77
C SER A 108 6.87 -4.35 16.54
N THR A 109 6.09 -4.91 17.47
CA THR A 109 4.62 -4.88 17.44
C THR A 109 4.09 -3.45 17.60
N ALA A 110 4.65 -2.68 18.52
CA ALA A 110 4.29 -1.28 18.70
C ALA A 110 4.57 -0.45 17.45
N LEU A 111 5.72 -0.66 16.81
CA LEU A 111 6.07 -0.01 15.53
C LEU A 111 5.09 -0.38 14.42
N MET A 112 4.71 -1.66 14.30
CA MET A 112 3.71 -2.12 13.33
C MET A 112 2.37 -1.42 13.54
N ILE A 113 1.86 -1.40 14.77
CA ILE A 113 0.58 -0.76 15.11
C ILE A 113 0.65 0.74 14.83
N SER A 114 1.76 1.41 15.15
CA SER A 114 1.95 2.83 14.88
C SER A 114 1.98 3.14 13.38
N CYS A 115 2.60 2.28 12.57
CA CYS A 115 2.57 2.42 11.12
C CYS A 115 1.15 2.28 10.57
N ILE A 116 0.41 1.26 11.00
CA ILE A 116 -0.99 1.05 10.59
C ILE A 116 -1.83 2.27 10.99
N PHE A 117 -1.69 2.75 12.23
CA PHE A 117 -2.42 3.92 12.70
C PHE A 117 -2.17 5.17 11.83
N LEU A 118 -0.92 5.42 11.45
CA LEU A 118 -0.59 6.56 10.58
C LEU A 118 -1.14 6.40 9.16
N ASP A 119 -1.16 5.19 8.62
CA ASP A 119 -1.77 4.91 7.32
C ASP A 119 -3.29 5.14 7.35
N GLU A 120 -3.95 4.66 8.38
CA GLU A 120 -5.40 4.89 8.60
C GLU A 120 -5.70 6.38 8.80
N LEU A 121 -4.90 7.07 9.60
CA LEU A 121 -5.03 8.50 9.85
C LEU A 121 -4.93 9.30 8.54
N PHE A 122 -4.02 8.91 7.65
CA PHE A 122 -3.92 9.52 6.33
C PHE A 122 -5.25 9.41 5.56
N PHE A 123 -5.86 8.22 5.52
CA PHE A 123 -7.14 8.02 4.83
C PHE A 123 -8.29 8.81 5.47
N VAL A 124 -8.30 8.91 6.81
CA VAL A 124 -9.30 9.70 7.54
C VAL A 124 -9.28 11.18 7.12
N PHE A 125 -8.10 11.73 6.83
CA PHE A 125 -7.99 13.12 6.35
C PHE A 125 -8.06 13.26 4.84
N ALA A 126 -7.46 12.35 4.08
CA ALA A 126 -7.39 12.44 2.63
C ALA A 126 -8.76 12.25 1.96
N CYS A 127 -9.61 11.35 2.47
CA CYS A 127 -10.93 11.12 1.89
C CYS A 127 -11.86 12.36 1.93
N PRO A 128 -12.03 13.05 3.06
CA PRO A 128 -12.84 14.29 3.08
C PRO A 128 -12.25 15.38 2.19
N VAL A 129 -10.93 15.55 2.17
CA VAL A 129 -10.28 16.54 1.32
C VAL A 129 -10.53 16.22 -0.16
N ALA A 130 -10.42 14.95 -0.57
CA ALA A 130 -10.73 14.54 -1.93
C ALA A 130 -12.19 14.82 -2.30
N LEU A 131 -13.13 14.54 -1.39
CA LEU A 131 -14.57 14.81 -1.60
C LEU A 131 -14.91 16.31 -1.61
N LEU A 132 -14.09 17.16 -0.99
CA LEU A 132 -14.26 18.61 -1.06
C LEU A 132 -13.71 19.19 -2.37
N LEU A 133 -12.65 18.59 -2.93
CA LEU A 133 -12.01 19.06 -4.15
C LEU A 133 -12.68 18.53 -5.43
N PHE A 134 -13.24 17.33 -5.36
CA PHE A 134 -13.84 16.63 -6.51
C PHE A 134 -15.26 16.21 -6.15
N SER A 135 -16.17 16.28 -7.12
CA SER A 135 -17.50 15.71 -6.92
C SER A 135 -17.45 14.19 -6.85
N PHE A 136 -18.43 13.60 -6.14
CA PHE A 136 -18.47 12.14 -5.99
C PHE A 136 -18.56 11.43 -7.35
N ASP A 137 -19.29 12.02 -8.31
CA ASP A 137 -19.47 11.46 -9.64
C ASP A 137 -18.20 11.58 -10.51
N GLU A 138 -17.32 12.54 -10.22
CA GLU A 138 -15.99 12.64 -10.85
C GLU A 138 -15.02 11.58 -10.32
N LEU A 139 -15.08 11.27 -9.02
CA LEU A 139 -14.18 10.29 -8.39
C LEU A 139 -14.56 8.86 -8.74
N PHE A 140 -15.85 8.53 -8.79
CA PHE A 140 -16.35 7.16 -8.93
C PHE A 140 -17.05 6.89 -10.27
N GLY A 141 -17.16 7.90 -11.12
CA GLY A 141 -17.88 7.85 -12.38
C GLY A 141 -19.42 7.88 -12.19
N SER A 142 -20.11 8.32 -13.21
CA SER A 142 -21.59 8.34 -13.25
C SER A 142 -22.12 6.97 -13.69
N ILE A 143 -22.06 5.97 -12.82
CA ILE A 143 -22.59 4.63 -13.09
C ILE A 143 -24.06 4.56 -12.62
N GLY A 144 -24.96 5.16 -13.34
CA GLY A 144 -26.44 5.05 -13.27
C GLY A 144 -27.03 4.58 -11.91
N VAL A 145 -27.86 3.54 -11.93
CA VAL A 145 -28.58 3.01 -10.74
C VAL A 145 -27.64 2.41 -9.66
N ILE A 146 -26.40 2.05 -10.01
CA ILE A 146 -25.41 1.51 -9.07
C ILE A 146 -24.82 2.59 -8.17
N SER A 147 -24.95 3.87 -8.55
CA SER A 147 -24.38 5.02 -7.84
C SER A 147 -24.81 5.12 -6.37
N SER A 148 -26.08 4.87 -6.04
CA SER A 148 -26.56 4.99 -4.65
C SER A 148 -26.01 3.89 -3.73
N GLY A 149 -25.89 2.66 -4.23
CA GLY A 149 -25.31 1.56 -3.49
C GLY A 149 -23.81 1.74 -3.23
N ILE A 150 -23.08 2.23 -4.24
CA ILE A 150 -21.65 2.52 -4.10
C ILE A 150 -21.41 3.66 -3.11
N LYS A 151 -22.24 4.73 -3.16
CA LYS A 151 -22.18 5.83 -2.18
C LYS A 151 -22.39 5.32 -0.75
N ALA A 152 -23.45 4.51 -0.53
CA ALA A 152 -23.72 3.93 0.78
C ALA A 152 -22.57 3.03 1.27
N LEU A 153 -22.06 2.16 0.40
CA LEU A 153 -20.94 1.29 0.71
C LEU A 153 -19.69 2.09 1.08
N PHE A 154 -19.38 3.14 0.32
CA PHE A 154 -18.25 4.02 0.61
C PHE A 154 -18.37 4.66 2.00
N PHE A 155 -19.53 5.23 2.35
CA PHE A 155 -19.72 5.83 3.66
C PHE A 155 -19.68 4.83 4.80
N ILE A 156 -20.18 3.61 4.61
CA ILE A 156 -20.08 2.53 5.60
C ILE A 156 -18.61 2.17 5.83
N VAL A 157 -17.86 1.90 4.76
CA VAL A 157 -16.44 1.54 4.86
C VAL A 157 -15.63 2.68 5.48
N TYR A 158 -15.87 3.92 5.05
CA TYR A 158 -15.20 5.08 5.63
C TYR A 158 -15.51 5.24 7.14
N SER A 159 -16.78 5.06 7.55
CA SER A 159 -17.15 5.10 8.97
C SER A 159 -16.46 4.00 9.79
N LEU A 160 -16.30 2.81 9.22
CA LEU A 160 -15.55 1.72 9.87
C LEU A 160 -14.07 2.06 10.02
N ILE A 161 -13.45 2.68 9.01
CA ILE A 161 -12.06 3.14 9.09
C ILE A 161 -11.91 4.19 10.20
N VAL A 162 -12.78 5.20 10.24
CA VAL A 162 -12.76 6.24 11.28
C VAL A 162 -12.93 5.62 12.66
N PHE A 163 -13.88 4.70 12.83
CA PHE A 163 -14.13 4.01 14.10
C PHE A 163 -12.89 3.20 14.54
N TRP A 164 -12.28 2.46 13.62
CA TRP A 164 -11.07 1.69 13.88
C TRP A 164 -9.88 2.57 14.26
N THR A 165 -9.68 3.68 13.55
CA THR A 165 -8.62 4.66 13.85
C THR A 165 -8.81 5.27 15.24
N LEU A 166 -10.06 5.58 15.64
CA LEU A 166 -10.35 6.05 16.99
C LEU A 166 -10.05 5.01 18.07
N LEU A 167 -10.36 3.73 17.82
CA LEU A 167 -10.00 2.63 18.73
C LEU A 167 -8.47 2.53 18.89
N LEU A 168 -7.72 2.59 17.79
CA LEU A 168 -6.26 2.58 17.83
C LEU A 168 -5.70 3.79 18.58
N TYR A 169 -6.27 4.98 18.35
CA TYR A 169 -5.89 6.18 19.08
C TYR A 169 -6.07 6.01 20.58
N VAL A 170 -7.24 5.53 21.03
CA VAL A 170 -7.51 5.27 22.44
C VAL A 170 -6.54 4.21 23.00
N ALA A 171 -6.29 3.14 22.27
CA ALA A 171 -5.38 2.08 22.68
C ALA A 171 -3.92 2.55 22.81
N LEU A 172 -3.48 3.48 21.97
CA LEU A 172 -2.11 3.98 21.96
C LEU A 172 -1.89 5.11 22.99
N PHE A 173 -2.88 5.99 23.18
CA PHE A 173 -2.70 7.23 23.94
C PHE A 173 -3.49 7.29 25.26
N HIS A 174 -4.42 6.38 25.47
CA HIS A 174 -5.24 6.34 26.69
C HIS A 174 -4.78 5.22 27.63
N ARG A 175 -3.51 5.34 28.09
CA ARG A 175 -2.98 4.55 29.21
C ARG A 175 -2.76 5.40 30.44
#